data_7889c307035d0f2d7d3099ffe98d8688
#
_entry.id   7889c307035d0f2d7d3099ffe98d8688
#
_cell.length_a   1.000
_cell.length_b   1.000
_cell.length_c   1.000
_cell.angle_alpha   90.00
_cell.angle_beta   90.00
_cell.angle_gamma   90.00
#
_symmetry.space_group_name_H-M   'P 1'
#
loop_
_entity.id
_entity.type
_entity.pdbx_description
1 polymer ?
#
loop_
_entity_poly.entity_id
_entity_poly.type
_entity_poly.pdbx_seq_one_letter_code
_entity_poly.pdbx_strand_id
1 'polypeptide(L)'
;NSRIIAMYRIKNESRWIKQSLQSISDICEEIVILDDGSTDDTVKICENFPQVVEIHSQKELPFDETRDKNNLLKMALSRNPDFILTLDGDEVLMSNSKQRLFYELNVLYPNVNLFQLKALCVWDKPNQYRCDGVYNTTWSKKLFRLKDQPKNLQFKGTDFPGNSHCSAFPDNLIGKNEIVRSKVKFLHYGYYDEKLRRKKYEFLQKL
;
A
#
# COMPACT_ATOMS: atom_id res chain seq x y z
N ASN A 1 16.42 -4.49 14.58
CA ASN A 1 15.77 -3.97 13.38
C ASN A 1 14.28 -4.25 13.49
N SER A 2 13.45 -3.25 13.16
CA SER A 2 11.99 -3.44 13.12
C SER A 2 11.60 -4.37 11.96
N ARG A 3 10.78 -5.38 12.26
CA ARG A 3 10.26 -6.32 11.27
C ARG A 3 9.08 -5.69 10.53
N ILE A 4 9.23 -5.45 9.24
CA ILE A 4 8.19 -4.85 8.39
C ILE A 4 7.64 -5.92 7.45
N ILE A 5 6.32 -6.10 7.46
CA ILE A 5 5.60 -6.94 6.52
C ILE A 5 4.81 -6.04 5.56
N ALA A 6 4.92 -6.28 4.26
CA ALA A 6 4.13 -5.54 3.28
C ALA A 6 2.82 -6.27 2.95
N MET A 7 1.76 -5.49 2.75
CA MET A 7 0.45 -5.93 2.27
C MET A 7 0.16 -5.31 0.90
N TYR A 8 -0.16 -6.15 -0.08
CA TYR A 8 -0.57 -5.73 -1.42
C TYR A 8 -1.95 -6.27 -1.77
N ARG A 9 -2.85 -5.39 -2.20
CA ARG A 9 -4.04 -5.77 -2.95
C ARG A 9 -3.83 -5.41 -4.41
N ILE A 10 -3.84 -6.39 -5.30
CA ILE A 10 -3.48 -6.19 -6.70
C ILE A 10 -4.53 -6.73 -7.66
N LYS A 11 -4.60 -6.14 -8.86
CA LYS A 11 -5.36 -6.65 -10.00
C LYS A 11 -4.82 -6.10 -11.32
N ASN A 12 -4.25 -6.96 -12.17
CA ASN A 12 -3.71 -6.58 -13.48
C ASN A 12 -2.65 -5.46 -13.42
N GLU A 13 -1.63 -5.68 -12.60
CA GLU A 13 -0.54 -4.74 -12.34
C GLU A 13 0.81 -5.18 -12.98
N SER A 14 0.77 -6.06 -13.98
CA SER A 14 1.98 -6.63 -14.62
C SER A 14 2.97 -5.56 -15.10
N ARG A 15 2.48 -4.36 -15.39
CA ARG A 15 3.29 -3.22 -15.84
C ARG A 15 4.21 -2.66 -14.75
N TRP A 16 3.79 -2.63 -13.49
CA TRP A 16 4.46 -1.91 -12.42
C TRP A 16 4.84 -2.76 -11.22
N ILE A 17 4.17 -3.88 -11.01
CA ILE A 17 4.34 -4.70 -9.81
C ILE A 17 5.79 -5.14 -9.58
N LYS A 18 6.55 -5.41 -10.65
CA LYS A 18 7.97 -5.77 -10.53
C LYS A 18 8.77 -4.65 -9.86
N GLN A 19 8.62 -3.42 -10.33
CA GLN A 19 9.32 -2.25 -9.79
C GLN A 19 8.85 -1.95 -8.36
N SER A 20 7.56 -2.13 -8.09
CA SER A 20 7.00 -1.96 -6.75
C SER A 20 7.65 -2.93 -5.75
N LEU A 21 7.63 -4.22 -6.03
CA LEU A 21 8.23 -5.25 -5.18
C LEU A 21 9.76 -5.06 -5.03
N GLN A 22 10.47 -4.72 -6.11
CA GLN A 22 11.90 -4.41 -6.04
C GLN A 22 12.22 -3.25 -5.11
N SER A 23 11.36 -2.22 -5.07
CA SER A 23 11.58 -1.02 -4.26
C SER A 23 11.50 -1.26 -2.74
N ILE A 24 10.91 -2.38 -2.33
CA ILE A 24 10.76 -2.75 -0.91
C ILE A 24 11.45 -4.05 -0.54
N SER A 25 12.09 -4.73 -1.48
CA SER A 25 12.70 -6.05 -1.27
C SER A 25 13.80 -6.09 -0.21
N ASP A 26 14.42 -4.96 0.07
CA ASP A 26 15.43 -4.79 1.13
C ASP A 26 14.89 -4.08 2.39
N ILE A 27 13.60 -3.70 2.38
CA ILE A 27 12.89 -3.02 3.48
C ILE A 27 12.00 -4.01 4.24
N CYS A 28 11.20 -4.78 3.49
CA CYS A 28 10.25 -5.73 4.05
C CYS A 28 10.85 -7.14 4.07
N GLU A 29 10.71 -7.82 5.21
CA GLU A 29 11.18 -9.20 5.35
C GLU A 29 10.26 -10.17 4.63
N GLU A 30 8.97 -9.91 4.66
CA GLU A 30 7.94 -10.71 4.00
C GLU A 30 6.88 -9.82 3.35
N ILE A 31 6.26 -10.35 2.31
CA ILE A 31 5.20 -9.69 1.54
C ILE A 31 4.03 -10.65 1.43
N VAL A 32 2.85 -10.20 1.77
CA VAL A 32 1.59 -10.93 1.55
C VAL A 32 0.75 -10.21 0.51
N ILE A 33 0.14 -10.97 -0.39
CA ILE A 33 -0.57 -10.45 -1.55
C ILE A 33 -1.98 -11.03 -1.61
N LEU A 34 -2.96 -10.17 -1.84
CA LEU A 34 -4.28 -10.58 -2.28
C LEU A 34 -4.44 -10.15 -3.74
N ASP A 35 -4.56 -11.14 -4.61
CA ASP A 35 -4.83 -10.95 -6.04
C ASP A 35 -6.34 -11.03 -6.31
N ASP A 36 -6.92 -9.93 -6.76
CA ASP A 36 -8.35 -9.81 -7.06
C ASP A 36 -8.68 -10.30 -8.49
N GLY A 37 -8.15 -11.47 -8.83
CA GLY A 37 -8.41 -12.15 -10.10
C GLY A 37 -7.69 -11.52 -11.28
N SER A 38 -6.38 -11.34 -11.20
CA SER A 38 -5.56 -10.90 -12.35
C SER A 38 -5.63 -11.89 -13.50
N THR A 39 -5.66 -11.36 -14.72
CA THR A 39 -5.70 -12.11 -15.98
C THR A 39 -4.44 -11.91 -16.84
N ASP A 40 -3.52 -11.08 -16.37
CA ASP A 40 -2.22 -10.82 -16.96
C ASP A 40 -1.08 -11.53 -16.17
N ASP A 41 0.17 -11.24 -16.46
CA ASP A 41 1.32 -11.88 -15.79
C ASP A 41 1.58 -11.40 -14.35
N THR A 42 0.67 -10.65 -13.73
CA THR A 42 0.87 -10.05 -12.39
C THR A 42 1.28 -11.08 -11.34
N VAL A 43 0.51 -12.15 -11.17
CA VAL A 43 0.77 -13.20 -10.17
C VAL A 43 2.11 -13.88 -10.44
N LYS A 44 2.36 -14.27 -11.70
CA LYS A 44 3.61 -14.90 -12.13
C LYS A 44 4.84 -14.04 -11.84
N ILE A 45 4.72 -12.71 -11.97
CA ILE A 45 5.80 -11.79 -11.61
C ILE A 45 6.03 -11.82 -10.10
N CYS A 46 4.96 -11.79 -9.29
CA CYS A 46 5.06 -11.81 -7.83
C CYS A 46 5.74 -13.09 -7.31
N GLU A 47 5.45 -14.24 -7.88
CA GLU A 47 6.03 -15.54 -7.51
C GLU A 47 7.56 -15.61 -7.67
N ASN A 48 8.17 -14.71 -8.45
CA ASN A 48 9.62 -14.65 -8.63
C ASN A 48 10.35 -13.86 -7.51
N PHE A 49 9.62 -13.31 -6.54
CA PHE A 49 10.22 -12.56 -5.44
C PHE A 49 10.27 -13.43 -4.17
N PRO A 50 11.45 -13.73 -3.63
CA PRO A 50 11.58 -14.59 -2.45
C PRO A 50 10.93 -14.01 -1.19
N GLN A 51 10.71 -12.68 -1.12
CA GLN A 51 10.00 -12.03 -0.04
C GLN A 51 8.49 -12.24 -0.11
N VAL A 52 7.94 -12.60 -1.27
CA VAL A 52 6.52 -12.91 -1.43
C VAL A 52 6.27 -14.31 -0.87
N VAL A 53 5.72 -14.37 0.32
CA VAL A 53 5.57 -15.63 1.08
C VAL A 53 4.16 -16.21 0.98
N GLU A 54 3.19 -15.39 0.58
CA GLU A 54 1.80 -15.83 0.44
C GLU A 54 1.06 -14.99 -0.59
N ILE A 55 0.38 -15.65 -1.53
CA ILE A 55 -0.51 -15.02 -2.50
C ILE A 55 -1.89 -15.68 -2.37
N HIS A 56 -2.89 -14.91 -1.98
CA HIS A 56 -4.28 -15.34 -1.99
C HIS A 56 -4.97 -14.80 -3.24
N SER A 57 -5.21 -15.67 -4.22
CA SER A 57 -5.95 -15.30 -5.43
C SER A 57 -7.43 -15.60 -5.25
N GLN A 58 -8.28 -14.58 -5.39
CA GLN A 58 -9.72 -14.70 -5.40
C GLN A 58 -10.27 -14.41 -6.80
N LYS A 59 -11.20 -15.24 -7.26
CA LYS A 59 -11.85 -15.06 -8.55
C LYS A 59 -13.34 -14.80 -8.37
N GLU A 60 -13.89 -13.98 -9.25
CA GLU A 60 -15.34 -13.77 -9.38
C GLU A 60 -16.06 -13.25 -8.13
N LEU A 61 -15.32 -12.65 -7.18
CA LEU A 61 -15.96 -12.00 -6.04
C LEU A 61 -16.30 -10.53 -6.38
N PRO A 62 -17.43 -10.04 -5.89
CA PRO A 62 -17.73 -8.61 -5.96
C PRO A 62 -16.63 -7.80 -5.27
N PHE A 63 -16.33 -6.63 -5.82
CA PHE A 63 -15.36 -5.71 -5.23
C PHE A 63 -15.76 -5.35 -3.79
N ASP A 64 -14.87 -5.61 -2.85
CA ASP A 64 -15.02 -5.27 -1.43
C ASP A 64 -13.65 -5.05 -0.81
N GLU A 65 -13.22 -3.79 -0.80
CA GLU A 65 -11.91 -3.41 -0.27
C GLU A 65 -11.77 -3.68 1.23
N THR A 66 -12.86 -3.56 1.99
CA THR A 66 -12.86 -3.80 3.44
C THR A 66 -12.60 -5.28 3.75
N ARG A 67 -13.31 -6.18 3.08
CA ARG A 67 -13.10 -7.63 3.19
C ARG A 67 -11.66 -7.98 2.82
N ASP A 68 -11.19 -7.47 1.69
CA ASP A 68 -9.88 -7.80 1.11
C ASP A 68 -8.75 -7.31 2.02
N LYS A 69 -8.82 -6.08 2.52
CA LYS A 69 -7.82 -5.54 3.46
C LYS A 69 -7.83 -6.27 4.81
N ASN A 70 -9.00 -6.71 5.30
CA ASN A 70 -9.06 -7.52 6.52
C ASN A 70 -8.47 -8.91 6.32
N ASN A 71 -8.63 -9.52 5.14
CA ASN A 71 -7.97 -10.79 4.81
C ASN A 71 -6.45 -10.62 4.75
N LEU A 72 -5.96 -9.60 4.05
CA LEU A 72 -4.54 -9.24 4.02
C LEU A 72 -3.98 -8.97 5.42
N LEU A 73 -4.72 -8.25 6.26
CA LEU A 73 -4.31 -7.96 7.63
C LEU A 73 -4.12 -9.26 8.44
N LYS A 74 -5.03 -10.22 8.32
CA LYS A 74 -4.90 -11.54 8.98
C LYS A 74 -3.65 -12.29 8.49
N MET A 75 -3.40 -12.30 7.18
CA MET A 75 -2.20 -12.91 6.59
C MET A 75 -0.92 -12.26 7.14
N ALA A 76 -0.87 -10.92 7.20
CA ALA A 76 0.28 -10.18 7.71
C ALA A 76 0.48 -10.38 9.22
N LEU A 77 -0.58 -10.33 10.03
CA LEU A 77 -0.52 -10.51 11.49
C LEU A 77 0.00 -11.91 11.88
N SER A 78 -0.30 -12.95 11.12
CA SER A 78 0.22 -14.31 11.37
C SER A 78 1.76 -14.41 11.27
N ARG A 79 2.40 -13.40 10.71
CA ARG A 79 3.86 -13.30 10.52
C ARG A 79 4.58 -12.50 11.62
N ASN A 80 3.87 -12.08 12.68
CA ASN A 80 4.39 -11.31 13.81
C ASN A 80 5.19 -10.05 13.42
N PRO A 81 4.63 -9.12 12.64
CA PRO A 81 5.28 -7.88 12.26
C PRO A 81 5.35 -6.88 13.41
N ASP A 82 6.42 -6.04 13.41
CA ASP A 82 6.45 -4.80 14.20
C ASP A 82 5.68 -3.69 13.50
N PHE A 83 5.71 -3.70 12.16
CA PHE A 83 5.04 -2.73 11.30
C PHE A 83 4.39 -3.40 10.10
N ILE A 84 3.29 -2.82 9.64
CA ILE A 84 2.69 -3.14 8.34
C ILE A 84 2.87 -1.95 7.40
N LEU A 85 3.40 -2.22 6.20
CA LEU A 85 3.46 -1.32 5.08
C LEU A 85 2.39 -1.72 4.06
N THR A 86 1.50 -0.78 3.69
CA THR A 86 0.48 -1.01 2.67
C THR A 86 0.88 -0.32 1.37
N LEU A 87 0.93 -1.06 0.27
CA LEU A 87 1.21 -0.50 -1.06
C LEU A 87 0.25 -1.08 -2.09
N ASP A 88 0.02 -0.31 -3.14
CA ASP A 88 -0.67 -0.76 -4.35
C ASP A 88 0.35 -1.21 -5.41
N GLY A 89 -0.04 -2.05 -6.36
CA GLY A 89 0.87 -2.62 -7.34
C GLY A 89 1.57 -1.61 -8.26
N ASP A 90 1.01 -0.40 -8.35
CA ASP A 90 1.50 0.73 -9.12
C ASP A 90 2.23 1.80 -8.28
N GLU A 91 2.61 1.46 -7.03
CA GLU A 91 3.34 2.34 -6.11
C GLU A 91 4.77 1.83 -5.90
N VAL A 92 5.75 2.70 -6.12
CA VAL A 92 7.18 2.39 -6.06
C VAL A 92 7.88 3.32 -5.07
N LEU A 93 8.47 2.79 -4.00
CA LEU A 93 9.27 3.62 -3.08
C LEU A 93 10.50 4.19 -3.80
N MET A 94 10.82 5.44 -3.49
CA MET A 94 12.02 6.07 -4.04
C MET A 94 13.29 5.45 -3.47
N SER A 95 14.40 5.55 -4.21
CA SER A 95 15.74 5.18 -3.75
C SER A 95 16.07 5.83 -2.40
N ASN A 96 16.89 5.15 -1.58
CA ASN A 96 17.26 5.57 -0.21
C ASN A 96 16.11 5.53 0.83
N SER A 97 14.96 4.94 0.51
CA SER A 97 13.84 4.82 1.45
C SER A 97 14.20 3.96 2.67
N LYS A 98 15.02 2.93 2.50
CA LYS A 98 15.40 2.01 3.59
C LYS A 98 16.04 2.73 4.77
N GLN A 99 17.19 3.37 4.57
CA GLN A 99 17.93 4.03 5.65
C GLN A 99 17.07 5.11 6.31
N ARG A 100 16.34 5.87 5.50
CA ARG A 100 15.46 6.93 5.99
C ARG A 100 14.33 6.39 6.82
N LEU A 101 13.65 5.35 6.33
CA LEU A 101 12.52 4.73 7.02
C LEU A 101 12.95 4.17 8.38
N PHE A 102 13.99 3.33 8.41
CA PHE A 102 14.46 2.74 9.65
C PHE A 102 14.98 3.78 10.67
N TYR A 103 15.59 4.87 10.21
CA TYR A 103 15.97 5.98 11.07
C TYR A 103 14.74 6.68 11.68
N GLU A 104 13.70 6.93 10.87
CA GLU A 104 12.45 7.52 11.37
C GLU A 104 11.77 6.60 12.38
N LEU A 105 11.65 5.31 12.10
CA LEU A 105 10.92 4.36 12.94
C LEU A 105 11.62 4.08 14.28
N ASN A 106 12.95 4.04 14.30
CA ASN A 106 13.69 3.56 15.47
C ASN A 106 14.35 4.70 16.26
N VAL A 107 14.57 5.87 15.65
CA VAL A 107 15.32 6.97 16.27
C VAL A 107 14.45 8.22 16.43
N LEU A 108 13.83 8.71 15.33
CA LEU A 108 13.10 9.98 15.40
C LEU A 108 11.72 9.84 16.03
N TYR A 109 11.02 8.73 15.72
CA TYR A 109 9.61 8.55 16.09
C TYR A 109 9.35 7.16 16.67
N PRO A 110 10.07 6.74 17.72
CA PRO A 110 10.00 5.36 18.24
C PRO A 110 8.64 5.00 18.85
N ASN A 111 7.81 5.97 19.17
CA ASN A 111 6.49 5.77 19.80
C ASN A 111 5.31 6.15 18.88
N VAL A 112 5.57 6.57 17.64
CA VAL A 112 4.51 6.92 16.71
C VAL A 112 3.96 5.67 16.03
N ASN A 113 2.63 5.60 15.91
CA ASN A 113 1.94 4.43 15.41
C ASN A 113 1.47 4.55 13.96
N LEU A 114 1.42 5.75 13.37
CA LEU A 114 0.92 5.96 12.02
C LEU A 114 1.77 6.95 11.24
N PHE A 115 2.18 6.54 10.04
CA PHE A 115 3.03 7.33 9.16
C PHE A 115 2.34 7.55 7.80
N GLN A 116 2.44 8.79 7.33
CA GLN A 116 2.08 9.17 5.96
C GLN A 116 3.32 9.29 5.11
N LEU A 117 3.27 8.73 3.90
CA LEU A 117 4.28 8.89 2.87
C LEU A 117 3.77 9.84 1.79
N LYS A 118 4.67 10.63 1.22
CA LYS A 118 4.34 11.57 0.14
C LYS A 118 4.21 10.82 -1.18
N ALA A 119 3.04 10.91 -1.81
CA ALA A 119 2.84 10.42 -3.17
C ALA A 119 3.36 11.44 -4.20
N LEU A 120 4.08 10.96 -5.19
CA LEU A 120 4.48 11.70 -6.39
C LEU A 120 3.77 11.06 -7.58
N CYS A 121 2.67 11.67 -8.03
CA CYS A 121 1.87 11.15 -9.15
C CYS A 121 2.61 11.31 -10.47
N VAL A 122 3.17 10.21 -10.98
CA VAL A 122 3.93 10.20 -12.24
C VAL A 122 2.99 10.48 -13.40
N TRP A 123 3.45 11.30 -14.37
CA TRP A 123 2.61 11.82 -15.43
C TRP A 123 3.33 11.85 -16.78
N ASP A 124 2.81 11.11 -17.73
CA ASP A 124 3.28 10.96 -19.12
C ASP A 124 4.70 10.42 -19.31
N LYS A 125 5.65 10.77 -18.44
CA LYS A 125 7.05 10.30 -18.51
C LYS A 125 7.55 9.80 -17.17
N PRO A 126 8.44 8.82 -17.12
CA PRO A 126 8.92 8.22 -15.86
C PRO A 126 9.59 9.19 -14.89
N ASN A 127 10.15 10.29 -15.40
CA ASN A 127 10.87 11.31 -14.63
C ASN A 127 10.06 12.59 -14.39
N GLN A 128 8.78 12.57 -14.71
CA GLN A 128 7.87 13.70 -14.50
C GLN A 128 6.72 13.33 -13.57
N TYR A 129 6.38 14.21 -12.66
CA TYR A 129 5.23 14.06 -11.78
C TYR A 129 4.50 15.39 -11.62
N ARG A 130 3.22 15.33 -11.36
CA ARG A 130 2.41 16.52 -11.10
C ARG A 130 2.68 17.09 -9.72
N CYS A 131 2.80 18.42 -9.66
CA CYS A 131 3.02 19.18 -8.43
C CYS A 131 2.01 20.30 -8.21
N ASP A 132 0.91 20.28 -8.95
CA ASP A 132 -0.16 21.28 -8.87
C ASP A 132 -1.39 20.73 -8.14
N GLY A 133 -2.20 21.61 -7.58
CA GLY A 133 -3.46 21.30 -6.92
C GLY A 133 -3.34 20.16 -5.90
N VAL A 134 -4.26 19.22 -5.97
CA VAL A 134 -4.33 18.06 -5.07
C VAL A 134 -3.09 17.14 -5.16
N TYR A 135 -2.45 17.08 -6.32
CA TYR A 135 -1.26 16.23 -6.52
C TYR A 135 -0.06 16.70 -5.72
N ASN A 136 0.03 18.00 -5.39
CA ASN A 136 1.09 18.51 -4.52
C ASN A 136 0.84 18.21 -3.04
N THR A 137 -0.38 17.97 -2.65
CA THR A 137 -0.77 17.79 -1.24
C THR A 137 -1.10 16.35 -0.87
N THR A 138 -0.87 15.39 -1.77
CA THR A 138 -1.23 13.98 -1.55
C THR A 138 -0.27 13.29 -0.59
N TRP A 139 -0.77 12.99 0.60
CA TRP A 139 -0.13 12.20 1.63
C TRP A 139 -0.97 10.97 1.93
N SER A 140 -0.38 9.79 1.80
CA SER A 140 -1.08 8.53 2.02
C SER A 140 -0.59 7.86 3.29
N LYS A 141 -1.51 7.41 4.13
CA LYS A 141 -1.22 6.64 5.33
C LYS A 141 -0.84 5.22 4.90
N LYS A 142 0.44 4.92 4.92
CA LYS A 142 1.00 3.70 4.32
C LYS A 142 1.65 2.76 5.31
N LEU A 143 2.05 3.25 6.49
CA LEU A 143 2.78 2.44 7.45
C LEU A 143 2.20 2.62 8.85
N PHE A 144 1.96 1.51 9.56
CA PHE A 144 1.49 1.55 10.94
C PHE A 144 2.20 0.51 11.81
N ARG A 145 2.41 0.89 13.09
CA ARG A 145 3.07 0.08 14.13
C ARG A 145 2.07 -0.85 14.78
N LEU A 146 2.52 -2.05 15.14
CA LEU A 146 1.69 -3.07 15.78
C LEU A 146 2.00 -3.28 17.26
N LYS A 147 3.08 -2.70 17.77
CA LYS A 147 3.39 -2.78 19.19
C LYS A 147 2.24 -2.16 20.01
N ASP A 148 1.81 -2.86 21.03
CA ASP A 148 0.74 -2.44 21.96
C ASP A 148 -0.63 -2.17 21.30
N GLN A 149 -0.87 -2.75 20.11
CA GLN A 149 -2.13 -2.64 19.41
C GLN A 149 -3.14 -3.72 19.83
N PRO A 150 -4.47 -3.48 19.66
CA PRO A 150 -5.48 -4.48 19.89
C PRO A 150 -5.29 -5.72 19.01
N LYS A 151 -5.52 -6.92 19.57
CA LYS A 151 -5.45 -8.18 18.81
C LYS A 151 -6.50 -8.27 17.69
N ASN A 152 -7.58 -7.52 17.81
CA ASN A 152 -8.71 -7.49 16.86
C ASN A 152 -8.66 -6.26 15.95
N LEU A 153 -7.46 -5.89 15.48
CA LEU A 153 -7.32 -4.84 14.47
C LEU A 153 -8.20 -5.15 13.25
N GLN A 154 -8.89 -4.12 12.75
CA GLN A 154 -9.76 -4.27 11.59
C GLN A 154 -9.88 -2.97 10.77
N PHE A 155 -9.95 -3.13 9.46
CA PHE A 155 -10.40 -2.07 8.56
C PHE A 155 -11.93 -2.02 8.58
N LYS A 156 -12.50 -0.82 8.50
CA LYS A 156 -13.94 -0.61 8.34
C LYS A 156 -14.25 0.10 7.03
N GLY A 157 -15.37 -0.21 6.45
CA GLY A 157 -15.92 0.52 5.30
C GLY A 157 -16.18 1.97 5.64
N THR A 158 -16.14 2.83 4.64
CA THR A 158 -16.56 4.23 4.77
C THR A 158 -18.07 4.34 4.57
N ASP A 159 -18.73 5.21 5.31
CA ASP A 159 -20.19 5.38 5.30
C ASP A 159 -20.75 6.07 4.03
N PHE A 160 -19.97 6.14 2.95
CA PHE A 160 -20.45 6.71 1.68
C PHE A 160 -21.28 5.68 0.91
N PRO A 161 -22.57 5.99 0.61
CA PRO A 161 -23.42 5.11 -0.19
C PRO A 161 -22.77 4.71 -1.52
N GLY A 162 -22.75 3.42 -1.82
CA GLY A 162 -22.10 2.88 -3.01
C GLY A 162 -20.58 2.81 -2.95
N ASN A 163 -19.96 3.13 -1.82
CA ASN A 163 -18.51 3.17 -1.68
C ASN A 163 -17.99 1.86 -1.07
N SER A 164 -17.37 1.04 -1.91
CA SER A 164 -16.68 -0.19 -1.48
C SER A 164 -15.27 0.11 -0.92
N HIS A 165 -14.94 1.36 -0.68
CA HIS A 165 -13.67 1.77 -0.09
C HIS A 165 -13.69 1.66 1.42
N CYS A 166 -12.52 1.41 1.99
CA CYS A 166 -12.34 1.38 3.43
C CYS A 166 -11.28 2.39 3.89
N SER A 167 -11.10 2.47 5.20
CA SER A 167 -10.04 3.27 5.81
C SER A 167 -8.65 2.87 5.27
N ALA A 168 -7.73 3.83 5.25
CA ALA A 168 -6.34 3.58 4.80
C ALA A 168 -5.49 2.84 5.84
N PHE A 169 -6.01 2.63 7.06
CA PHE A 169 -5.39 1.93 8.19
C PHE A 169 -6.50 1.34 9.08
N PRO A 170 -6.19 0.39 9.98
CA PRO A 170 -7.20 -0.19 10.87
C PRO A 170 -7.90 0.86 11.73
N ASP A 171 -9.22 0.80 11.80
CA ASP A 171 -10.07 1.82 12.41
C ASP A 171 -9.87 1.93 13.93
N ASN A 172 -9.55 0.81 14.57
CA ASN A 172 -9.28 0.70 15.98
C ASN A 172 -7.80 0.77 16.35
N LEU A 173 -6.95 1.33 15.44
CA LEU A 173 -5.53 1.56 15.73
C LEU A 173 -5.37 2.59 16.85
N ILE A 174 -4.66 2.23 17.93
CA ILE A 174 -4.30 3.13 19.02
C ILE A 174 -3.28 4.16 18.51
N GLY A 175 -3.43 5.43 18.94
CA GLY A 175 -2.52 6.52 18.52
C GLY A 175 -2.71 6.96 17.06
N LYS A 176 -3.81 6.58 16.41
CA LYS A 176 -4.11 6.94 15.00
C LYS A 176 -4.22 8.45 14.73
N ASN A 177 -4.38 9.25 15.79
CA ASN A 177 -4.43 10.72 15.67
C ASN A 177 -3.03 11.37 15.66
N GLU A 178 -2.01 10.61 16.08
CA GLU A 178 -0.62 11.06 16.04
C GLU A 178 0.03 10.57 14.75
N ILE A 179 -0.09 11.38 13.71
CA ILE A 179 0.37 11.03 12.37
C ILE A 179 1.66 11.78 12.05
N VAL A 180 2.70 11.03 11.70
CA VAL A 180 3.95 11.61 11.20
C VAL A 180 3.96 11.61 9.68
N ARG A 181 4.31 12.74 9.09
CA ARG A 181 4.66 12.86 7.67
C ARG A 181 6.12 12.46 7.48
N SER A 182 6.33 11.24 7.00
CA SER A 182 7.64 10.70 6.69
C SER A 182 8.36 11.49 5.59
N LYS A 183 9.68 11.51 5.63
CA LYS A 183 10.49 12.01 4.49
C LYS A 183 10.58 11.00 3.35
N VAL A 184 10.16 9.76 3.57
CA VAL A 184 10.04 8.74 2.52
C VAL A 184 8.93 9.12 1.54
N LYS A 185 9.21 8.93 0.26
CA LYS A 185 8.27 9.23 -0.83
C LYS A 185 8.10 8.00 -1.71
N PHE A 186 6.99 7.94 -2.42
CA PHE A 186 6.75 6.93 -3.44
C PHE A 186 6.24 7.55 -4.74
N LEU A 187 6.59 6.91 -5.84
CA LEU A 187 6.06 7.20 -7.17
C LEU A 187 4.74 6.43 -7.32
N HIS A 188 3.69 7.12 -7.76
CA HIS A 188 2.38 6.52 -8.03
C HIS A 188 2.10 6.59 -9.53
N TYR A 189 2.01 5.43 -10.17
CA TYR A 189 1.87 5.29 -11.62
C TYR A 189 0.40 5.20 -12.09
N GLY A 190 -0.57 5.20 -11.19
CA GLY A 190 -2.00 5.07 -11.52
C GLY A 190 -2.56 6.17 -12.42
N TYR A 191 -1.79 7.24 -12.66
CA TYR A 191 -2.13 8.35 -13.58
C TYR A 191 -1.11 8.51 -14.71
N TYR A 192 -0.24 7.53 -14.92
CA TYR A 192 0.92 7.64 -15.79
C TYR A 192 0.58 8.11 -17.20
N ASP A 193 -0.34 7.46 -17.89
CA ASP A 193 -0.72 7.79 -19.27
C ASP A 193 -2.21 8.10 -19.41
N GLU A 194 -2.60 8.67 -20.55
CA GLU A 194 -3.97 9.06 -20.85
C GLU A 194 -4.95 7.88 -20.74
N LYS A 195 -4.55 6.67 -21.16
CA LYS A 195 -5.38 5.47 -21.12
C LYS A 195 -5.73 5.09 -19.68
N LEU A 196 -4.74 5.13 -18.76
CA LEU A 196 -4.96 4.88 -17.34
C LEU A 196 -5.86 5.94 -16.71
N ARG A 197 -5.62 7.23 -17.02
CA ARG A 197 -6.46 8.33 -16.54
C ARG A 197 -7.91 8.20 -16.98
N ARG A 198 -8.13 7.86 -18.26
CA ARG A 198 -9.48 7.64 -18.81
C ARG A 198 -10.18 6.47 -18.13
N LYS A 199 -9.50 5.32 -18.01
CA LYS A 199 -10.02 4.13 -17.31
C LYS A 199 -10.42 4.45 -15.87
N LYS A 200 -9.60 5.20 -15.14
CA LYS A 200 -9.87 5.61 -13.76
C LYS A 200 -11.07 6.56 -13.67
N TYR A 201 -11.17 7.52 -14.59
CA TYR A 201 -12.33 8.40 -14.68
C TYR A 201 -13.62 7.63 -14.94
N GLU A 202 -13.62 6.72 -15.93
CA GLU A 202 -14.77 5.88 -16.25
C GLU A 202 -15.19 4.98 -15.08
N PHE A 203 -14.22 4.47 -14.32
CA PHE A 203 -14.50 3.69 -13.11
C PHE A 203 -15.19 4.55 -12.04
N LEU A 204 -14.66 5.75 -11.78
CA LEU A 204 -15.23 6.66 -10.77
C LEU A 204 -16.65 7.15 -11.13
N GLN A 205 -17.01 7.19 -12.43
CA GLN A 205 -18.36 7.55 -12.85
C GLN A 205 -19.40 6.44 -12.61
N LYS A 206 -18.94 5.20 -12.35
CA LYS A 206 -19.81 4.03 -12.10
C LYS A 206 -20.02 3.74 -10.61
N LEU A 207 -19.31 4.45 -9.74
CA LEU A 207 -19.46 4.41 -8.28
C LEU A 207 -20.50 5.43 -7.80
#